data_ac6a53016b83b4def125d486db663b7a
#
_entry.id   ac6a53016b83b4def125d486db663b7a
#
_cell.length_a   1.000
_cell.length_b   1.000
_cell.length_c   1.000
_cell.angle_alpha   90.00
_cell.angle_beta   90.00
_cell.angle_gamma   90.00
#
_symmetry.space_group_name_H-M   'P 1'
#
loop_
_entity.id
_entity.type
_entity.pdbx_description
1 polymer ?
#
loop_
_entity_poly.entity_id
_entity_poly.type
_entity_poly.pdbx_seq_one_letter_code
_entity_poly.pdbx_strand_id
1 'polypeptide(L)'
;MKIRRTVSYGDYNNITVEVDSEELGFLPGAMTCDETFKALTELVDRNIRRAIRKHKLEQEVQTLEGRYHYPEPRMYDSGLEDETIFAQRHKAWEEAEAQIAKELEEAKTKLAKWSEEP
;
A
#
# COMPACT_ATOMS: atom_id res chain seq x y z
N MET A 1 -24.17 15.20 -15.21
CA MET A 1 -22.91 15.95 -14.92
C MET A 1 -21.82 14.98 -14.52
N LYS A 2 -20.66 15.14 -15.12
CA LYS A 2 -19.49 14.33 -14.80
C LYS A 2 -18.36 15.22 -14.37
N ILE A 3 -17.58 14.77 -13.38
CA ILE A 3 -16.34 15.44 -12.96
C ILE A 3 -15.22 14.44 -13.07
N ARG A 4 -14.14 14.86 -13.70
CA ARG A 4 -12.91 14.10 -13.87
C ARG A 4 -11.76 14.88 -13.28
N ARG A 5 -10.96 14.25 -12.46
CA ARG A 5 -9.80 14.87 -11.85
C ARG A 5 -8.60 13.94 -11.88
N THR A 6 -7.46 14.48 -12.31
CA THR A 6 -6.19 13.77 -12.31
C THR A 6 -5.30 14.41 -11.26
N VAL A 7 -4.75 13.59 -10.37
CA VAL A 7 -3.84 14.04 -9.33
C VAL A 7 -2.52 13.28 -9.47
N SER A 8 -1.42 14.03 -9.44
CA SER A 8 -0.08 13.47 -9.41
C SER A 8 0.37 13.33 -7.95
N TYR A 9 0.86 12.14 -7.57
CA TYR A 9 1.43 11.91 -6.25
C TYR A 9 2.71 11.08 -6.40
N GLY A 10 3.80 11.57 -5.84
CA GLY A 10 5.10 10.95 -6.01
C GLY A 10 5.63 11.04 -7.45
N ASP A 11 6.79 10.46 -7.70
CA ASP A 11 7.44 10.51 -9.00
C ASP A 11 6.73 9.61 -10.00
N TYR A 12 6.22 10.21 -11.08
CA TYR A 12 5.56 9.53 -12.20
C TYR A 12 4.26 8.78 -11.89
N ASN A 13 3.67 9.00 -10.72
CA ASN A 13 2.40 8.38 -10.36
C ASN A 13 1.24 9.35 -10.51
N ASN A 14 0.27 9.00 -11.35
CA ASN A 14 -0.93 9.78 -11.58
C ASN A 14 -2.16 8.92 -11.32
N ILE A 15 -3.16 9.50 -10.66
CA ILE A 15 -4.47 8.88 -10.48
C ILE A 15 -5.52 9.78 -11.13
N THR A 16 -6.36 9.19 -11.97
CA THR A 16 -7.51 9.86 -12.57
C THR A 16 -8.78 9.24 -12.01
N VAL A 17 -9.66 10.09 -11.49
CA VAL A 17 -10.97 9.70 -10.98
C VAL A 17 -12.03 10.48 -11.73
N GLU A 18 -13.03 9.75 -12.23
CA GLU A 18 -14.20 10.32 -12.89
C GLU A 18 -15.45 9.86 -12.14
N VAL A 19 -16.34 10.77 -11.80
CA VAL A 19 -17.63 10.47 -11.18
C VAL A 19 -18.76 11.15 -11.93
N ASP A 20 -19.91 10.49 -11.99
CA ASP A 20 -21.13 11.01 -12.60
C ASP A 20 -22.14 11.34 -11.49
N SER A 21 -22.99 12.32 -11.76
CA SER A 21 -24.08 12.69 -10.86
C SER A 21 -25.01 11.51 -10.52
N GLU A 22 -25.12 10.53 -11.41
CA GLU A 22 -25.90 9.32 -11.17
C GLU A 22 -25.36 8.50 -9.99
N GLU A 23 -24.05 8.55 -9.73
CA GLU A 23 -23.41 7.85 -8.62
C GLU A 23 -23.80 8.41 -7.25
N LEU A 24 -24.35 9.62 -7.20
CA LEU A 24 -24.83 10.23 -5.95
C LEU A 24 -26.15 9.61 -5.46
N GLY A 25 -26.84 8.84 -6.32
CA GLY A 25 -28.08 8.17 -5.95
C GLY A 25 -29.30 9.08 -5.76
N PHE A 26 -29.24 10.33 -6.21
CA PHE A 26 -30.34 11.28 -6.12
C PHE A 26 -31.22 11.23 -7.36
N LEU A 27 -32.52 11.50 -7.16
CA LEU A 27 -33.46 11.65 -8.26
C LEU A 27 -33.14 12.91 -9.09
N PRO A 28 -33.32 12.88 -10.40
CA PRO A 28 -33.15 14.06 -11.24
C PRO A 28 -33.96 15.25 -10.73
N GLY A 29 -33.32 16.40 -10.59
CA GLY A 29 -33.97 17.63 -10.12
C GLY A 29 -34.09 17.76 -8.60
N ALA A 30 -33.58 16.77 -7.80
CA ALA A 30 -33.62 16.86 -6.35
C ALA A 30 -32.62 17.86 -5.78
N MET A 31 -31.59 18.23 -6.56
CA MET A 31 -30.54 19.15 -6.16
C MET A 31 -30.33 20.23 -7.21
N THR A 32 -29.87 21.40 -6.77
CA THR A 32 -29.43 22.45 -7.70
C THR A 32 -28.12 22.04 -8.38
N CYS A 33 -27.77 22.72 -9.49
CA CYS A 33 -26.49 22.48 -10.17
C CYS A 33 -25.30 22.72 -9.25
N ASP A 34 -25.34 23.75 -8.40
CA ASP A 34 -24.25 24.06 -7.46
C ASP A 34 -24.12 22.98 -6.40
N GLU A 35 -25.22 22.49 -5.86
CA GLU A 35 -25.24 21.40 -4.88
C GLU A 35 -24.70 20.11 -5.49
N THR A 36 -25.12 19.78 -6.71
CA THR A 36 -24.63 18.62 -7.44
C THR A 36 -23.13 18.72 -7.69
N PHE A 37 -22.65 19.88 -8.13
CA PHE A 37 -21.22 20.11 -8.36
C PHE A 37 -20.41 19.93 -7.07
N LYS A 38 -20.89 20.51 -5.97
CA LYS A 38 -20.23 20.38 -4.66
C LYS A 38 -20.17 18.92 -4.21
N ALA A 39 -21.27 18.19 -4.30
CA ALA A 39 -21.34 16.79 -3.93
C ALA A 39 -20.41 15.92 -4.78
N LEU A 40 -20.35 16.16 -6.10
CA LEU A 40 -19.44 15.47 -7.01
C LEU A 40 -17.98 15.77 -6.68
N THR A 41 -17.65 17.02 -6.36
CA THR A 41 -16.28 17.39 -5.97
C THR A 41 -15.85 16.67 -4.71
N GLU A 42 -16.71 16.58 -3.69
CA GLU A 42 -16.43 15.85 -2.46
C GLU A 42 -16.25 14.35 -2.73
N LEU A 43 -17.07 13.77 -3.60
CA LEU A 43 -16.95 12.35 -3.96
C LEU A 43 -15.66 12.06 -4.72
N VAL A 44 -15.27 12.92 -5.67
CA VAL A 44 -13.99 12.82 -6.39
C VAL A 44 -12.83 12.87 -5.41
N ASP A 45 -12.82 13.83 -4.51
CA ASP A 45 -11.74 13.99 -3.53
C ASP A 45 -11.62 12.77 -2.62
N ARG A 46 -12.75 12.21 -2.18
CA ARG A 46 -12.77 10.99 -1.38
C ARG A 46 -12.20 9.81 -2.16
N ASN A 47 -12.64 9.61 -3.40
CA ASN A 47 -12.18 8.51 -4.24
C ASN A 47 -10.70 8.63 -4.57
N ILE A 48 -10.19 9.85 -4.79
CA ILE A 48 -8.76 10.09 -4.98
C ILE A 48 -7.97 9.70 -3.74
N ARG A 49 -8.38 10.13 -2.55
CA ARG A 49 -7.70 9.78 -1.30
C ARG A 49 -7.67 8.28 -1.07
N ARG A 50 -8.77 7.59 -1.35
CA ARG A 50 -8.85 6.13 -1.23
C ARG A 50 -7.94 5.42 -2.21
N ALA A 51 -7.91 5.88 -3.47
CA ALA A 51 -7.07 5.31 -4.51
C ALA A 51 -5.58 5.51 -4.19
N ILE A 52 -5.18 6.68 -3.69
CA ILE A 52 -3.81 6.94 -3.26
C ILE A 52 -3.41 6.02 -2.11
N ARG A 53 -4.28 5.85 -1.12
CA ARG A 53 -4.03 4.94 0.02
C ARG A 53 -3.80 3.51 -0.45
N LYS A 54 -4.68 3.01 -1.31
CA LYS A 54 -4.56 1.67 -1.87
C LYS A 54 -3.24 1.48 -2.60
N HIS A 55 -2.88 2.44 -3.46
CA HIS A 55 -1.65 2.37 -4.23
C HIS A 55 -0.41 2.39 -3.35
N LYS A 56 -0.39 3.22 -2.30
CA LYS A 56 0.71 3.25 -1.34
C LYS A 56 0.87 1.92 -0.61
N LEU A 57 -0.23 1.28 -0.23
CA LEU A 57 -0.19 -0.04 0.41
C LEU A 57 0.31 -1.11 -0.57
N GLU A 58 -0.12 -1.08 -1.82
CA GLU A 58 0.38 -1.99 -2.86
C GLU A 58 1.88 -1.80 -3.10
N GLN A 59 2.37 -0.57 -3.13
CA GLN A 59 3.81 -0.27 -3.28
C GLN A 59 4.61 -0.76 -2.08
N GLU A 60 4.08 -0.62 -0.86
CA GLU A 60 4.73 -1.12 0.35
C GLU A 60 4.89 -2.64 0.29
N VAL A 61 3.84 -3.36 -0.10
CA VAL A 61 3.90 -4.82 -0.27
C VAL A 61 4.94 -5.20 -1.32
N GLN A 62 4.95 -4.55 -2.48
CA GLN A 62 5.93 -4.82 -3.54
C GLN A 62 7.36 -4.56 -3.08
N THR A 63 7.59 -3.47 -2.35
CA THR A 63 8.91 -3.13 -1.81
C THR A 63 9.39 -4.22 -0.84
N LEU A 64 8.52 -4.69 0.05
CA LEU A 64 8.85 -5.74 1.00
C LEU A 64 9.07 -7.09 0.31
N GLU A 65 8.28 -7.43 -0.71
CA GLU A 65 8.47 -8.65 -1.49
C GLU A 65 9.78 -8.64 -2.28
N GLY A 66 10.20 -7.48 -2.76
CA GLY A 66 11.45 -7.31 -3.49
C GLY A 66 12.68 -7.13 -2.61
N ARG A 67 12.53 -7.19 -1.28
CA ARG A 67 13.63 -6.98 -0.36
C ARG A 67 14.68 -8.08 -0.49
N TYR A 68 15.96 -7.68 -0.49
CA TYR A 68 17.06 -8.63 -0.55
C TYR A 68 17.13 -9.51 0.69
N HIS A 69 17.23 -10.82 0.47
CA HIS A 69 17.42 -11.80 1.54
C HIS A 69 18.87 -12.27 1.52
N TYR A 70 19.56 -12.09 2.65
CA TYR A 70 20.91 -12.62 2.79
C TYR A 70 20.86 -14.15 2.80
N PRO A 71 21.87 -14.83 2.19
CA PRO A 71 21.91 -16.28 2.22
C PRO A 71 22.08 -16.77 3.66
N GLU A 72 21.55 -17.96 3.93
CA GLU A 72 21.71 -18.59 5.23
C GLU A 72 23.20 -18.76 5.58
N PRO A 73 23.65 -18.34 6.77
CA PRO A 73 25.03 -18.50 7.20
C PRO A 73 25.43 -19.98 7.23
N ARG A 74 26.65 -20.25 6.78
CA ARG A 74 27.24 -21.59 6.83
C ARG A 74 28.51 -21.52 7.66
N MET A 75 28.81 -22.61 8.36
CA MET A 75 30.07 -22.75 9.07
C MET A 75 31.20 -22.93 8.06
N TYR A 76 32.29 -22.18 8.24
CA TYR A 76 33.46 -22.34 7.37
C TYR A 76 34.19 -23.63 7.65
N ASP A 77 34.57 -24.37 6.61
CA ASP A 77 35.29 -25.65 6.72
C ASP A 77 36.74 -25.52 7.21
N SER A 78 37.25 -24.30 7.28
CA SER A 78 38.62 -24.02 7.72
C SER A 78 38.86 -24.29 9.19
N GLY A 79 37.84 -24.55 10.00
CA GLY A 79 37.96 -24.76 11.44
C GLY A 79 38.36 -23.51 12.23
N LEU A 80 38.35 -22.33 11.57
CA LEU A 80 38.72 -21.05 12.18
C LEU A 80 37.55 -20.38 12.87
N GLU A 81 36.33 -20.82 12.64
CA GLU A 81 35.16 -20.25 13.25
C GLU A 81 34.68 -21.04 14.44
N ASP A 82 34.47 -20.35 15.58
CA ASP A 82 33.90 -20.92 16.79
C ASP A 82 32.41 -21.23 16.55
N GLU A 83 31.97 -22.39 17.03
CA GLU A 83 30.55 -22.80 16.99
C GLU A 83 29.63 -21.77 17.64
N THR A 84 30.07 -21.10 18.68
CA THR A 84 29.29 -20.05 19.35
C THR A 84 29.08 -18.84 18.44
N ILE A 85 30.12 -18.44 17.71
CA ILE A 85 30.06 -17.32 16.77
C ILE A 85 29.10 -17.68 15.61
N PHE A 86 29.22 -18.89 15.08
CA PHE A 86 28.32 -19.39 14.04
C PHE A 86 26.85 -19.38 14.51
N ALA A 87 26.59 -19.91 15.72
CA ALA A 87 25.24 -19.93 16.28
C ALA A 87 24.67 -18.54 16.46
N GLN A 88 25.48 -17.57 16.88
CA GLN A 88 25.04 -16.16 16.99
C GLN A 88 24.71 -15.55 15.63
N ARG A 89 25.52 -15.80 14.59
CA ARG A 89 25.27 -15.32 13.24
C ARG A 89 23.99 -15.93 12.66
N HIS A 90 23.81 -17.24 12.84
CA HIS A 90 22.64 -17.95 12.36
C HIS A 90 21.37 -17.44 13.05
N LYS A 91 21.43 -17.21 14.35
CA LYS A 91 20.31 -16.65 15.11
C LYS A 91 19.94 -15.24 14.61
N ALA A 92 20.95 -14.39 14.37
CA ALA A 92 20.72 -13.04 13.84
C ALA A 92 20.06 -13.08 12.45
N TRP A 93 20.50 -14.02 11.61
CA TRP A 93 19.88 -14.22 10.30
C TRP A 93 18.43 -14.69 10.42
N GLU A 94 18.12 -15.65 11.30
CA GLU A 94 16.75 -16.12 11.54
C GLU A 94 15.84 -15.00 12.03
N GLU A 95 16.33 -14.17 12.96
CA GLU A 95 15.57 -13.03 13.48
C GLU A 95 15.29 -11.99 12.40
N ALA A 96 16.27 -11.71 11.53
CA ALA A 96 16.10 -10.79 10.41
C ALA A 96 15.06 -11.30 9.40
N GLU A 97 15.12 -12.59 9.05
CA GLU A 97 14.15 -13.21 8.15
C GLU A 97 12.74 -13.22 8.75
N ALA A 98 12.62 -13.51 10.05
CA ALA A 98 11.35 -13.47 10.74
C ALA A 98 10.75 -12.06 10.77
N GLN A 99 11.58 -11.03 10.95
CA GLN A 99 11.15 -9.65 10.94
C GLN A 99 10.64 -9.22 9.56
N ILE A 100 11.34 -9.60 8.50
CA ILE A 100 10.92 -9.34 7.12
C ILE A 100 9.56 -10.00 6.84
N ALA A 101 9.41 -11.27 7.21
CA ALA A 101 8.16 -12.00 7.03
C ALA A 101 7.00 -11.36 7.81
N LYS A 102 7.26 -10.89 9.02
CA LYS A 102 6.25 -10.20 9.85
C LYS A 102 5.82 -8.88 9.22
N GLU A 103 6.76 -8.06 8.77
CA GLU A 103 6.46 -6.78 8.10
C GLU A 103 5.64 -6.99 6.84
N LEU A 104 5.98 -8.00 6.04
CA LEU A 104 5.25 -8.34 4.82
C LEU A 104 3.82 -8.79 5.13
N GLU A 105 3.65 -9.64 6.14
CA GLU A 105 2.33 -10.11 6.58
C GLU A 105 1.45 -8.96 7.06
N GLU A 106 2.01 -8.05 7.85
CA GLU A 106 1.31 -6.84 8.31
C GLU A 106 0.90 -5.95 7.15
N ALA A 107 1.78 -5.73 6.17
CA ALA A 107 1.49 -4.92 4.99
C ALA A 107 0.39 -5.55 4.14
N LYS A 108 0.41 -6.86 3.92
CA LYS A 108 -0.63 -7.58 3.20
C LYS A 108 -1.97 -7.52 3.91
N THR A 109 -1.97 -7.58 5.24
CA THR A 109 -3.19 -7.46 6.04
C THR A 109 -3.80 -6.06 5.91
N LYS A 110 -2.99 -5.02 5.96
CA LYS A 110 -3.45 -3.63 5.75
C LYS A 110 -4.03 -3.47 4.35
N LEU A 111 -3.37 -4.02 3.33
CA LEU A 111 -3.86 -3.95 1.96
C LEU A 111 -5.21 -4.66 1.81
N ALA A 112 -5.37 -5.82 2.42
CA ALA A 112 -6.64 -6.56 2.38
C ALA A 112 -7.79 -5.79 3.02
N LYS A 113 -7.51 -4.92 3.99
CA LYS A 113 -8.49 -4.15 4.76
C LYS A 113 -8.61 -2.68 4.34
N TRP A 114 -7.93 -2.26 3.28
CA TRP A 114 -7.89 -0.84 2.90
C TRP A 114 -9.27 -0.23 2.64
N SER A 115 -10.22 -1.02 2.13
CA SER A 115 -11.57 -0.56 1.80
C SER A 115 -12.48 -0.43 3.03
N GLU A 116 -12.11 -1.04 4.15
CA GLU A 116 -12.86 -0.98 5.41
C GLU A 116 -12.56 0.29 6.20
N GLU A 117 -11.44 0.94 5.92
CA GLU A 117 -11.07 2.21 6.53
C GLU A 117 -11.79 3.37 5.83
N PRO A 118 -12.34 4.33 6.60
CA PRO A 118 -13.04 5.49 6.03
C PRO A 118 -12.11 6.43 5.27
#